data_afb468eeaa363df2dad6cb1037067327
#
_entry.id   afb468eeaa363df2dad6cb1037067327
#
_cell.length_a   1.000
_cell.length_b   1.000
_cell.length_c   1.000
_cell.angle_alpha   90.00
_cell.angle_beta   90.00
_cell.angle_gamma   90.00
#
_symmetry.space_group_name_H-M   'P 1'
#
loop_
_entity.id
_entity.type
_entity.pdbx_description
1 polymer ?
#
loop_
_entity_poly.entity_id
_entity_poly.type
_entity_poly.pdbx_seq_one_letter_code
_entity_poly.pdbx_strand_id
1 'polypeptide(L)'
;EVNDYFKPYRDECLSGGLLKPKAMATDTDALTYKVPGGMLSNLMSQLESMNAFDRLEEVLQEVPAVRKDMGYPPLVTPMSQIVGVQATNNVLAGERYKNVTKEAIAYMRGEYGQAPGEINADLQKKILGDEQPLTVRYADTLEPAFEKTKTELGDMAKDDDDVLSYIAFPQVA
;
A
#
# COMPACT_ATOMS: atom_id res chain seq x y z
N GLU A 1 30.46 -20.71 12.11
CA GLU A 1 30.41 -20.01 13.42
C GLU A 1 29.13 -19.14 13.52
N VAL A 2 28.96 -18.11 12.67
CA VAL A 2 27.73 -17.28 12.68
C VAL A 2 26.48 -18.09 12.31
N ASN A 3 26.54 -18.88 11.24
CA ASN A 3 25.46 -19.75 10.81
C ASN A 3 25.09 -20.78 11.91
N ASP A 4 26.06 -21.36 12.57
CA ASP A 4 25.83 -22.39 13.60
C ASP A 4 25.19 -21.78 14.86
N TYR A 5 25.49 -20.50 15.14
CA TYR A 5 24.88 -19.75 16.22
C TYR A 5 23.38 -19.44 15.93
N PHE A 6 23.05 -18.98 14.71
CA PHE A 6 21.69 -18.57 14.37
C PHE A 6 20.78 -19.71 13.91
N LYS A 7 21.32 -20.85 13.50
CA LYS A 7 20.55 -21.99 13.01
C LYS A 7 19.48 -22.47 14.00
N PRO A 8 19.77 -22.66 15.30
CA PRO A 8 18.75 -23.06 16.28
C PRO A 8 17.60 -22.06 16.39
N TYR A 9 17.89 -20.77 16.38
CA TYR A 9 16.86 -19.71 16.43
C TYR A 9 15.97 -19.73 15.18
N ARG A 10 16.57 -19.94 14.00
CA ARG A 10 15.80 -20.10 12.77
C ARG A 10 14.87 -21.31 12.84
N ASP A 11 15.37 -22.44 13.32
CA ASP A 11 14.62 -23.69 13.41
C ASP A 11 13.47 -23.56 14.44
N GLU A 12 13.69 -22.84 15.54
CA GLU A 12 12.65 -22.47 16.50
C GLU A 12 11.59 -21.56 15.88
N CYS A 13 12.00 -20.52 15.15
CA CYS A 13 11.07 -19.61 14.45
C CYS A 13 10.25 -20.31 13.35
N LEU A 14 10.85 -21.31 12.67
CA LEU A 14 10.14 -22.13 11.68
C LEU A 14 9.11 -23.04 12.37
N SER A 15 9.49 -23.72 13.43
CA SER A 15 8.60 -24.63 14.17
C SER A 15 7.49 -23.88 14.89
N GLY A 16 7.77 -22.67 15.37
CA GLY A 16 6.79 -21.76 16.01
C GLY A 16 5.89 -21.00 15.04
N GLY A 17 6.09 -21.16 13.71
CA GLY A 17 5.28 -20.49 12.68
C GLY A 17 5.59 -18.99 12.49
N LEU A 18 6.60 -18.45 13.18
CA LEU A 18 7.03 -17.06 13.01
C LEU A 18 7.69 -16.84 11.63
N LEU A 19 8.47 -17.82 11.16
CA LEU A 19 9.00 -17.84 9.80
C LEU A 19 8.17 -18.79 8.93
N LYS A 20 7.74 -18.31 7.77
CA LYS A 20 6.93 -19.09 6.83
C LYS A 20 7.82 -19.66 5.74
N PRO A 21 7.90 -21.00 5.57
CA PRO A 21 8.75 -21.64 4.57
C PRO A 21 8.51 -21.12 3.14
N LYS A 22 7.26 -20.85 2.77
CA LYS A 22 6.90 -20.28 1.46
C LYS A 22 7.52 -18.90 1.19
N ALA A 23 7.65 -18.06 2.24
CA ALA A 23 8.29 -16.76 2.09
C ALA A 23 9.82 -16.83 2.01
N MET A 24 10.40 -17.95 2.40
CA MET A 24 11.86 -18.21 2.40
C MET A 24 12.33 -18.99 1.19
N ALA A 25 11.43 -19.67 0.49
CA ALA A 25 11.75 -20.44 -0.71
C ALA A 25 12.02 -19.49 -1.89
N THR A 26 12.95 -19.86 -2.76
CA THR A 26 13.11 -19.20 -4.06
C THR A 26 11.97 -19.66 -4.95
N ASP A 27 11.07 -18.72 -5.26
CA ASP A 27 9.96 -18.94 -6.16
C ASP A 27 10.23 -18.20 -7.48
N THR A 28 10.36 -18.94 -8.58
CA THR A 28 10.57 -18.37 -9.91
C THR A 28 9.33 -17.66 -10.43
N ASP A 29 8.15 -17.97 -9.91
CA ASP A 29 6.90 -17.30 -10.25
C ASP A 29 6.86 -15.86 -9.74
N ALA A 30 7.64 -15.54 -8.71
CA ALA A 30 7.86 -14.16 -8.26
C ALA A 30 8.40 -13.26 -9.38
N LEU A 31 9.20 -13.81 -10.31
CA LEU A 31 9.68 -13.09 -11.50
C LEU A 31 8.53 -12.85 -12.51
N THR A 32 7.59 -13.76 -12.61
CA THR A 32 6.41 -13.66 -13.48
C THR A 32 5.46 -12.58 -13.00
N TYR A 33 5.14 -12.58 -11.71
CA TYR A 33 4.23 -11.60 -11.11
C TYR A 33 4.92 -10.27 -10.78
N LYS A 34 6.27 -10.25 -10.77
CA LYS A 34 7.08 -9.05 -10.45
C LYS A 34 6.72 -8.43 -9.10
N VAL A 35 6.35 -9.28 -8.13
CA VAL A 35 5.97 -8.88 -6.78
C VAL A 35 7.19 -8.92 -5.87
N PRO A 36 7.59 -7.78 -5.25
CA PRO A 36 8.67 -7.76 -4.27
C PRO A 36 8.37 -8.63 -3.05
N GLY A 37 9.42 -9.25 -2.45
CA GLY A 37 9.25 -10.16 -1.31
C GLY A 37 8.50 -9.57 -0.12
N GLY A 38 8.74 -8.28 0.21
CA GLY A 38 7.99 -7.58 1.25
C GLY A 38 6.49 -7.43 0.94
N MET A 39 6.16 -7.18 -0.32
CA MET A 39 4.75 -7.14 -0.77
C MET A 39 4.11 -8.53 -0.67
N LEU A 40 4.83 -9.58 -1.06
CA LEU A 40 4.33 -10.96 -0.95
C LEU A 40 3.99 -11.32 0.50
N SER A 41 4.89 -11.03 1.44
CA SER A 41 4.66 -11.30 2.86
C SER A 41 3.43 -10.56 3.40
N ASN A 42 3.23 -9.30 3.00
CA ASN A 42 2.06 -8.52 3.39
C ASN A 42 0.77 -9.10 2.81
N LEU A 43 0.75 -9.49 1.53
CA LEU A 43 -0.40 -10.14 0.89
C LEU A 43 -0.76 -11.46 1.58
N MET A 44 0.24 -12.28 1.91
CA MET A 44 0.04 -13.54 2.63
C MET A 44 -0.63 -13.30 3.99
N SER A 45 -0.09 -12.37 4.78
CA SER A 45 -0.64 -12.04 6.10
C SER A 45 -2.05 -11.45 6.02
N GLN A 46 -2.31 -10.60 5.03
CA GLN A 46 -3.64 -10.02 4.79
C GLN A 46 -4.65 -11.12 4.43
N LEU A 47 -4.34 -11.99 3.48
CA LEU A 47 -5.23 -13.08 3.05
C LEU A 47 -5.47 -14.09 4.17
N GLU A 48 -4.46 -14.38 5.00
CA GLU A 48 -4.63 -15.21 6.19
C GLU A 48 -5.61 -14.60 7.19
N SER A 49 -5.50 -13.29 7.47
CA SER A 49 -6.42 -12.60 8.36
C SER A 49 -7.87 -12.59 7.86
N MET A 50 -8.05 -12.70 6.56
CA MET A 50 -9.36 -12.76 5.88
C MET A 50 -9.85 -14.20 5.63
N ASN A 51 -9.11 -15.23 6.09
CA ASN A 51 -9.37 -16.64 5.79
C ASN A 51 -9.49 -16.95 4.29
N ALA A 52 -8.69 -16.26 3.46
CA ALA A 52 -8.70 -16.34 2.01
C ALA A 52 -7.31 -16.66 1.42
N PHE A 53 -6.46 -17.36 2.19
CA PHE A 53 -5.10 -17.68 1.78
C PHE A 53 -5.03 -18.55 0.52
N ASP A 54 -6.05 -19.37 0.29
CA ASP A 54 -6.23 -20.20 -0.92
C ASP A 54 -6.35 -19.37 -2.20
N ARG A 55 -6.72 -18.08 -2.09
CA ARG A 55 -6.82 -17.15 -3.21
C ARG A 55 -5.52 -16.41 -3.53
N LEU A 56 -4.41 -16.72 -2.84
CA LEU A 56 -3.12 -15.99 -3.00
C LEU A 56 -2.64 -15.98 -4.46
N GLU A 57 -2.70 -17.12 -5.15
CA GLU A 57 -2.24 -17.21 -6.54
C GLU A 57 -3.05 -16.31 -7.47
N GLU A 58 -4.37 -16.28 -7.32
CA GLU A 58 -5.25 -15.40 -8.09
C GLU A 58 -4.93 -13.92 -7.85
N VAL A 59 -4.63 -13.55 -6.59
CA VAL A 59 -4.22 -12.19 -6.26
C VAL A 59 -2.88 -11.83 -6.91
N LEU A 60 -1.91 -12.74 -6.88
CA LEU A 60 -0.62 -12.54 -7.53
C LEU A 60 -0.74 -12.38 -9.05
N GLN A 61 -1.65 -13.11 -9.69
CA GLN A 61 -1.97 -12.97 -11.12
C GLN A 61 -2.66 -11.64 -11.43
N GLU A 62 -3.47 -11.10 -10.51
CA GLU A 62 -4.19 -9.83 -10.68
C GLU A 62 -3.27 -8.60 -10.51
N VAL A 63 -2.21 -8.70 -9.68
CA VAL A 63 -1.28 -7.58 -9.41
C VAL A 63 -0.72 -6.92 -10.67
N PRO A 64 -0.20 -7.65 -11.68
CA PRO A 64 0.30 -7.02 -12.91
C PRO A 64 -0.77 -6.25 -13.68
N ALA A 65 -2.01 -6.73 -13.67
CA ALA A 65 -3.13 -6.08 -14.35
C ALA A 65 -3.52 -4.78 -13.64
N VAL A 66 -3.67 -4.79 -12.32
CA VAL A 66 -3.91 -3.57 -11.51
C VAL A 66 -2.77 -2.58 -11.70
N ARG A 67 -1.52 -3.03 -11.64
CA ARG A 67 -0.35 -2.18 -11.86
C ARG A 67 -0.37 -1.51 -13.23
N LYS A 68 -0.75 -2.25 -14.27
CA LYS A 68 -0.90 -1.70 -15.63
C LYS A 68 -1.98 -0.63 -15.67
N ASP A 69 -3.17 -0.92 -15.13
CA ASP A 69 -4.28 0.03 -15.11
C ASP A 69 -3.95 1.32 -14.36
N MET A 70 -3.09 1.25 -13.36
CA MET A 70 -2.60 2.39 -12.58
C MET A 70 -1.40 3.13 -13.22
N GLY A 71 -1.02 2.83 -14.45
CA GLY A 71 0.11 3.50 -15.13
C GLY A 71 1.48 3.06 -14.63
N TYR A 72 1.62 1.79 -14.25
CA TYR A 72 2.87 1.14 -13.86
C TYR A 72 3.60 1.77 -12.66
N PRO A 73 2.95 2.08 -11.55
CA PRO A 73 3.65 2.58 -10.38
C PRO A 73 4.77 1.62 -9.94
N PRO A 74 5.86 2.14 -9.37
CA PRO A 74 6.89 1.30 -8.77
C PRO A 74 6.30 0.56 -7.56
N LEU A 75 6.56 -0.76 -7.44
CA LEU A 75 6.04 -1.57 -6.34
C LEU A 75 6.90 -1.42 -5.08
N VAL A 76 7.05 -0.18 -4.62
CA VAL A 76 7.64 0.20 -3.34
C VAL A 76 6.58 0.87 -2.48
N THR A 77 6.81 1.00 -1.18
CA THR A 77 5.89 1.67 -0.24
C THR A 77 5.66 3.14 -0.64
N PRO A 78 4.43 3.65 -0.71
CA PRO A 78 3.17 2.97 -0.38
C PRO A 78 2.51 2.23 -1.56
N MET A 79 3.03 2.37 -2.80
CA MET A 79 2.37 1.88 -4.00
C MET A 79 2.21 0.36 -4.05
N SER A 80 3.18 -0.40 -3.51
CA SER A 80 3.06 -1.85 -3.39
C SER A 80 1.85 -2.28 -2.56
N GLN A 81 1.53 -1.52 -1.50
CA GLN A 81 0.36 -1.77 -0.66
C GLN A 81 -0.93 -1.41 -1.41
N ILE A 82 -0.98 -0.24 -2.04
CA ILE A 82 -2.17 0.23 -2.78
C ILE A 82 -2.53 -0.75 -3.90
N VAL A 83 -1.55 -1.16 -4.71
CA VAL A 83 -1.74 -2.13 -5.80
C VAL A 83 -2.14 -3.50 -5.23
N GLY A 84 -1.48 -3.96 -4.16
CA GLY A 84 -1.76 -5.26 -3.55
C GLY A 84 -3.15 -5.35 -2.95
N VAL A 85 -3.56 -4.36 -2.17
CA VAL A 85 -4.91 -4.30 -1.57
C VAL A 85 -5.97 -4.21 -2.64
N GLN A 86 -5.75 -3.42 -3.70
CA GLN A 86 -6.72 -3.33 -4.80
C GLN A 86 -6.82 -4.66 -5.57
N ALA A 87 -5.72 -5.36 -5.82
CA ALA A 87 -5.73 -6.68 -6.44
C ALA A 87 -6.51 -7.70 -5.56
N THR A 88 -6.26 -7.68 -4.26
CA THR A 88 -7.01 -8.52 -3.30
C THR A 88 -8.51 -8.22 -3.34
N ASN A 89 -8.90 -6.94 -3.33
CA ASN A 89 -10.31 -6.55 -3.41
C ASN A 89 -10.97 -7.02 -4.71
N ASN A 90 -10.27 -6.90 -5.85
CA ASN A 90 -10.78 -7.36 -7.14
C ASN A 90 -11.09 -8.86 -7.12
N VAL A 91 -10.13 -9.66 -6.61
CA VAL A 91 -10.27 -11.11 -6.52
C VAL A 91 -11.38 -11.52 -5.56
N LEU A 92 -11.41 -10.94 -4.34
CA LEU A 92 -12.41 -11.30 -3.34
C LEU A 92 -13.83 -10.86 -3.73
N ALA A 93 -13.96 -9.74 -4.43
CA ALA A 93 -15.25 -9.25 -4.94
C ALA A 93 -15.73 -10.02 -6.17
N GLY A 94 -14.86 -10.78 -6.84
CA GLY A 94 -15.16 -11.47 -8.10
C GLY A 94 -15.39 -10.53 -9.29
N GLU A 95 -15.14 -9.24 -9.13
CA GLU A 95 -15.29 -8.21 -10.14
C GLU A 95 -14.23 -7.12 -9.93
N ARG A 96 -13.51 -6.76 -11.02
CA ARG A 96 -12.45 -5.75 -10.97
C ARG A 96 -13.02 -4.36 -10.69
N TYR A 97 -12.44 -3.69 -9.69
CA TYR A 97 -12.80 -2.33 -9.28
C TYR A 97 -14.28 -2.15 -8.89
N LYS A 98 -14.88 -3.21 -8.35
CA LYS A 98 -16.18 -3.11 -7.67
C LYS A 98 -16.04 -2.36 -6.36
N ASN A 99 -14.99 -2.68 -5.60
CA ASN A 99 -14.61 -1.99 -4.37
C ASN A 99 -13.25 -1.32 -4.60
N VAL A 100 -13.23 0.00 -4.65
CA VAL A 100 -11.99 0.78 -4.83
C VAL A 100 -11.58 1.37 -3.48
N THR A 101 -10.30 1.21 -3.13
CA THR A 101 -9.78 1.75 -1.87
C THR A 101 -9.65 3.27 -1.94
N LYS A 102 -9.69 3.94 -0.78
CA LYS A 102 -9.50 5.40 -0.70
C LYS A 102 -8.15 5.82 -1.27
N GLU A 103 -7.11 5.03 -1.01
CA GLU A 103 -5.75 5.25 -1.49
C GLU A 103 -5.66 5.08 -3.01
N ALA A 104 -6.38 4.11 -3.59
CA ALA A 104 -6.44 3.95 -5.03
C ALA A 104 -7.18 5.11 -5.70
N ILE A 105 -8.25 5.62 -5.08
CA ILE A 105 -8.95 6.84 -5.54
C ILE A 105 -8.01 8.05 -5.49
N ALA A 106 -7.32 8.25 -4.36
CA ALA A 106 -6.36 9.34 -4.17
C ALA A 106 -5.20 9.27 -5.19
N TYR A 107 -4.72 8.06 -5.50
CA TYR A 107 -3.73 7.86 -6.55
C TYR A 107 -4.27 8.25 -7.93
N MET A 108 -5.47 7.79 -8.28
CA MET A 108 -6.12 8.15 -9.56
C MET A 108 -6.40 9.65 -9.68
N ARG A 109 -6.61 10.34 -8.56
CA ARG A 109 -6.74 11.79 -8.48
C ARG A 109 -5.41 12.54 -8.66
N GLY A 110 -4.27 11.87 -8.50
CA GLY A 110 -2.93 12.47 -8.63
C GLY A 110 -2.32 12.96 -7.32
N GLU A 111 -2.88 12.59 -6.15
CA GLU A 111 -2.35 12.98 -4.83
C GLU A 111 -0.99 12.37 -4.51
N TYR A 112 -0.62 11.29 -5.19
CA TYR A 112 0.69 10.63 -5.08
C TYR A 112 1.69 11.08 -6.16
N GLY A 113 1.34 12.12 -6.93
CA GLY A 113 2.15 12.61 -8.03
C GLY A 113 1.80 11.95 -9.38
N GLN A 114 2.65 12.20 -10.37
CA GLN A 114 2.42 11.72 -11.73
C GLN A 114 2.77 10.24 -11.87
N ALA A 115 1.88 9.47 -12.47
CA ALA A 115 2.15 8.06 -12.81
C ALA A 115 3.29 7.94 -13.83
N PRO A 116 4.13 6.89 -13.75
CA PRO A 116 5.22 6.68 -14.73
C PRO A 116 4.74 6.39 -16.14
N GLY A 117 3.57 5.82 -16.30
CA GLY A 117 2.94 5.52 -17.57
C GLY A 117 1.49 6.00 -17.62
N GLU A 118 0.82 5.71 -18.71
CA GLU A 118 -0.58 6.09 -18.90
C GLU A 118 -1.49 5.29 -17.95
N ILE A 119 -2.30 6.01 -17.19
CA ILE A 119 -3.39 5.42 -16.40
C ILE A 119 -4.52 5.04 -17.36
N ASN A 120 -5.18 3.92 -17.10
CA ASN A 120 -6.35 3.49 -17.86
C ASN A 120 -7.46 4.56 -17.74
N ALA A 121 -7.70 5.30 -18.83
CA ALA A 121 -8.60 6.46 -18.86
C ALA A 121 -10.06 6.09 -18.53
N ASP A 122 -10.53 4.92 -19.01
CA ASP A 122 -11.90 4.47 -18.74
C ASP A 122 -12.07 4.13 -17.25
N LEU A 123 -11.06 3.51 -16.67
CA LEU A 123 -11.04 3.21 -15.24
C LEU A 123 -10.96 4.49 -14.40
N GLN A 124 -10.08 5.42 -14.76
CA GLN A 124 -9.95 6.70 -14.07
C GLN A 124 -11.27 7.47 -14.07
N LYS A 125 -11.94 7.53 -15.23
CA LYS A 125 -13.26 8.14 -15.36
C LYS A 125 -14.34 7.40 -14.54
N LYS A 126 -14.29 6.06 -14.53
CA LYS A 126 -15.22 5.25 -13.70
C LYS A 126 -15.05 5.57 -12.21
N ILE A 127 -13.82 5.76 -11.75
CA ILE A 127 -13.50 6.00 -10.34
C ILE A 127 -13.75 7.44 -9.91
N LEU A 128 -13.32 8.42 -10.72
CA LEU A 128 -13.41 9.84 -10.39
C LEU A 128 -14.70 10.52 -10.87
N GLY A 129 -15.44 9.89 -11.79
CA GLY A 129 -16.62 10.51 -12.39
C GLY A 129 -16.23 11.74 -13.22
N ASP A 130 -16.78 12.90 -12.84
CA ASP A 130 -16.52 14.19 -13.50
C ASP A 130 -15.33 14.96 -12.89
N GLU A 131 -14.73 14.43 -11.83
CA GLU A 131 -13.58 15.06 -11.19
C GLU A 131 -12.34 14.96 -12.09
N GLN A 132 -11.63 16.08 -12.25
CA GLN A 132 -10.41 16.11 -13.04
C GLN A 132 -9.20 15.78 -12.17
N PRO A 133 -8.27 14.94 -12.65
CA PRO A 133 -7.02 14.67 -11.93
C PRO A 133 -6.18 15.93 -11.73
N LEU A 134 -5.44 15.97 -10.63
CA LEU A 134 -4.52 17.06 -10.33
C LEU A 134 -3.40 17.15 -11.38
N THR A 135 -3.11 18.36 -11.82
CA THR A 135 -2.01 18.67 -12.74
C THR A 135 -0.82 19.31 -12.06
N VAL A 136 -0.96 19.63 -10.77
CA VAL A 136 0.05 20.21 -9.88
C VAL A 136 0.39 19.25 -8.76
N ARG A 137 1.47 19.48 -8.02
CA ARG A 137 1.78 18.66 -6.84
C ARG A 137 0.67 18.81 -5.80
N TYR A 138 0.26 17.71 -5.21
CA TYR A 138 -0.77 17.72 -4.17
C TYR A 138 -0.42 18.67 -3.01
N ALA A 139 0.86 18.70 -2.61
CA ALA A 139 1.33 19.62 -1.57
C ALA A 139 1.10 21.11 -1.90
N ASP A 140 1.06 21.48 -3.18
CA ASP A 140 0.82 22.87 -3.59
C ASP A 140 -0.66 23.27 -3.49
N THR A 141 -1.56 22.29 -3.28
CA THR A 141 -3.00 22.52 -3.07
C THR A 141 -3.37 22.65 -1.60
N LEU A 142 -2.43 22.31 -0.69
CA LEU A 142 -2.67 22.35 0.75
C LEU A 142 -2.41 23.76 1.32
N GLU A 143 -3.32 24.21 2.17
CA GLU A 143 -3.08 25.43 2.93
C GLU A 143 -2.07 25.17 4.07
N PRO A 144 -1.16 26.15 4.37
CA PRO A 144 -0.27 26.03 5.50
C PRO A 144 -1.07 25.87 6.81
N ALA A 145 -0.85 24.77 7.52
CA ALA A 145 -1.62 24.44 8.72
C ALA A 145 -0.94 24.88 10.03
N PHE A 146 0.39 25.11 10.03
CA PHE A 146 1.18 25.25 11.24
C PHE A 146 0.72 26.39 12.15
N GLU A 147 0.66 27.63 11.65
CA GLU A 147 0.30 28.80 12.45
C GLU A 147 -1.15 28.75 12.94
N LYS A 148 -2.05 28.21 12.11
CA LYS A 148 -3.43 28.00 12.49
C LYS A 148 -3.53 27.00 13.64
N THR A 149 -2.89 25.83 13.51
CA THR A 149 -2.91 24.78 14.53
C THR A 149 -2.23 25.24 15.82
N LYS A 150 -1.11 25.97 15.71
CA LYS A 150 -0.43 26.57 16.88
C LYS A 150 -1.36 27.51 17.66
N THR A 151 -2.14 28.30 16.96
CA THR A 151 -3.12 29.21 17.57
C THR A 151 -4.29 28.42 18.21
N GLU A 152 -4.78 27.37 17.55
CA GLU A 152 -5.86 26.52 18.05
C GLU A 152 -5.46 25.75 19.31
N LEU A 153 -4.24 25.24 19.37
CA LEU A 153 -3.73 24.49 20.52
C LEU A 153 -3.41 25.41 21.72
N GLY A 154 -2.93 26.62 21.46
CA GLY A 154 -2.56 27.57 22.52
C GLY A 154 -1.60 26.95 23.52
N ASP A 155 -1.95 27.02 24.81
CA ASP A 155 -1.13 26.50 25.93
C ASP A 155 -1.08 24.96 26.00
N MET A 156 -1.84 24.23 25.20
CA MET A 156 -1.77 22.76 25.14
C MET A 156 -0.49 22.29 24.45
N ALA A 157 0.00 23.03 23.47
CA ALA A 157 1.28 22.76 22.83
C ALA A 157 2.40 23.44 23.61
N LYS A 158 3.39 22.69 24.07
CA LYS A 158 4.55 23.20 24.81
C LYS A 158 5.61 23.79 23.89
N ASP A 159 5.71 23.22 22.70
CA ASP A 159 6.69 23.61 21.69
C ASP A 159 6.14 23.33 20.27
N ASP A 160 6.97 23.62 19.28
CA ASP A 160 6.62 23.42 17.87
C ASP A 160 6.50 21.91 17.48
N ASP A 161 7.16 21.01 18.21
CA ASP A 161 7.09 19.58 17.97
C ASP A 161 5.71 19.03 18.37
N ASP A 162 5.10 19.56 19.42
CA ASP A 162 3.70 19.21 19.79
C ASP A 162 2.73 19.66 18.69
N VAL A 163 2.93 20.85 18.12
CA VAL A 163 2.10 21.35 17.00
C VAL A 163 2.24 20.46 15.78
N LEU A 164 3.47 20.09 15.40
CA LEU A 164 3.74 19.20 14.27
C LEU A 164 3.17 17.80 14.51
N SER A 165 3.29 17.28 15.72
CA SER A 165 2.73 15.99 16.11
C SER A 165 1.21 15.97 15.98
N TYR A 166 0.55 17.03 16.42
CA TYR A 166 -0.90 17.15 16.29
C TYR A 166 -1.34 17.25 14.82
N ILE A 167 -0.63 18.02 13.98
CA ILE A 167 -0.92 18.12 12.54
C ILE A 167 -0.80 16.73 11.88
N ALA A 168 0.26 16.00 12.22
CA ALA A 168 0.52 14.68 11.62
C ALA A 168 -0.41 13.58 12.14
N PHE A 169 -0.77 13.62 13.42
CA PHE A 169 -1.47 12.56 14.13
C PHE A 169 -2.58 13.09 15.07
N PRO A 170 -3.59 13.80 14.57
CA PRO A 170 -4.58 14.51 15.41
C PRO A 170 -5.43 13.61 16.30
N GLN A 171 -5.41 12.29 16.08
CA GLN A 171 -6.16 11.33 16.88
C GLN A 171 -5.35 10.72 18.04
N VAL A 172 -4.04 10.96 18.06
CA VAL A 172 -3.11 10.31 19.00
C VAL A 172 -2.32 11.33 19.81
N ALA A 173 -2.11 12.53 19.27
CA ALA A 173 -1.38 13.62 19.92
C ALA A 173 -2.24 14.38 20.94
#